data_0b0fe53b6102e19542b7eac10ba6e039
#
_entry.id   0b0fe53b6102e19542b7eac10ba6e039
#
_cell.length_a   1.000
_cell.length_b   1.000
_cell.length_c   1.000
_cell.angle_alpha   90.00
_cell.angle_beta   90.00
_cell.angle_gamma   90.00
#
_symmetry.space_group_name_H-M   'P 1'
#
loop_
_entity.id
_entity.type
_entity.pdbx_description
1 polymer ?
#
loop_
_entity_poly.entity_id
_entity_poly.type
_entity_poly.pdbx_seq_one_letter_code
_entity_poly.pdbx_strand_id
1 'polypeptide(L)'
;MSGSLNKVLLIGRLGADPEIKQMTNGKNVARLSLATSQNWKDKNTGEKKQKTEWHRVVIFNEGLVNVVQQYLKKGSQVYIEGQLSTRKWKDEQSGLDKYSTEVVIQGYNSSLTMLGGRSENENINQSSSSLTKDETQSASNDLDDEIPF
;
A
#
# COMPACT_ATOMS: atom_id res chain seq x y z
N MET A 1 19.07 21.06 -15.91
CA MET A 1 18.26 21.10 -14.67
C MET A 1 16.89 21.66 -15.00
N SER A 2 15.87 20.86 -14.87
CA SER A 2 14.50 21.36 -15.05
C SER A 2 14.04 21.96 -13.72
N GLY A 3 13.49 23.18 -13.75
CA GLY A 3 12.96 23.85 -12.57
C GLY A 3 11.61 23.31 -12.11
N SER A 4 11.40 21.98 -12.12
CA SER A 4 10.13 21.35 -11.79
C SER A 4 10.33 20.06 -11.01
N LEU A 5 9.31 19.69 -10.27
CA LEU A 5 9.27 18.43 -9.51
C LEU A 5 7.98 17.67 -9.85
N ASN A 6 8.13 16.41 -10.17
CA ASN A 6 6.99 15.50 -10.33
C ASN A 6 7.17 14.34 -9.35
N LYS A 7 6.44 14.40 -8.25
CA LYS A 7 6.50 13.38 -7.21
C LYS A 7 5.14 13.17 -6.57
N VAL A 8 4.74 11.93 -6.45
CA VAL A 8 3.47 11.53 -5.83
C VAL A 8 3.78 10.61 -4.66
N LEU A 9 3.21 10.92 -3.51
CA LEU A 9 3.29 10.13 -2.29
C LEU A 9 1.90 9.62 -1.95
N LEU A 10 1.77 8.32 -1.79
CA LEU A 10 0.49 7.69 -1.45
C LEU A 10 0.70 6.65 -0.34
N ILE A 11 -0.21 6.65 0.61
CA ILE A 11 -0.42 5.54 1.54
C ILE A 11 -1.85 5.06 1.36
N GLY A 12 -2.01 3.80 1.04
CA GLY A 12 -3.33 3.24 0.83
C GLY A 12 -3.34 1.72 0.88
N ARG A 13 -4.48 1.15 0.54
CA ARG A 13 -4.67 -0.30 0.51
C ARG A 13 -4.99 -0.77 -0.89
N LEU A 14 -4.51 -1.96 -1.22
CA LEU A 14 -4.81 -2.60 -2.50
C LEU A 14 -6.29 -3.01 -2.54
N GLY A 15 -6.97 -2.62 -3.59
CA GLY A 15 -8.36 -3.01 -3.84
C GLY A 15 -8.52 -4.34 -4.52
N ALA A 16 -7.44 -4.87 -5.08
CA ALA A 16 -7.38 -6.16 -5.75
C ALA A 16 -5.96 -6.72 -5.65
N ASP A 17 -5.81 -8.00 -5.95
CA ASP A 17 -4.48 -8.59 -6.06
C ASP A 17 -3.68 -7.91 -7.17
N PRO A 18 -2.36 -7.77 -7.01
CA PRO A 18 -1.53 -7.19 -8.04
C PRO A 18 -1.62 -7.95 -9.36
N GLU A 19 -1.69 -7.21 -10.44
CA GLU A 19 -1.67 -7.79 -11.79
C GLU A 19 -0.26 -7.70 -12.35
N ILE A 20 0.32 -8.84 -12.69
CA ILE A 20 1.64 -8.93 -13.27
C ILE A 20 1.52 -9.21 -14.76
N LYS A 21 2.09 -8.34 -15.58
CA LYS A 21 2.12 -8.50 -17.03
C LYS A 21 3.55 -8.53 -17.55
N GLN A 22 3.77 -9.36 -18.54
CA GLN A 22 5.04 -9.39 -19.26
C GLN A 22 4.97 -8.43 -20.44
N MET A 23 5.96 -7.55 -20.54
CA MET A 23 6.09 -6.65 -21.68
C MET A 23 6.74 -7.34 -22.87
N THR A 24 6.68 -6.69 -24.04
CA THR A 24 7.27 -7.21 -25.28
C THR A 24 8.79 -7.40 -25.18
N ASN A 25 9.46 -6.65 -24.30
CA ASN A 25 10.88 -6.80 -24.04
C ASN A 25 11.24 -7.92 -23.05
N GLY A 26 10.25 -8.70 -22.61
CA GLY A 26 10.43 -9.80 -21.65
C GLY A 26 10.41 -9.39 -20.19
N LYS A 27 10.37 -8.11 -19.88
CA LYS A 27 10.32 -7.61 -18.50
C LYS A 27 8.92 -7.64 -17.94
N ASN A 28 8.81 -7.90 -16.66
CA ASN A 28 7.53 -7.90 -15.97
C ASN A 28 7.19 -6.51 -15.44
N VAL A 29 5.91 -6.18 -15.50
CA VAL A 29 5.34 -4.94 -14.99
C VAL A 29 4.22 -5.31 -14.02
N ALA A 30 4.19 -4.67 -12.86
CA ALA A 30 3.11 -4.83 -11.91
C ALA A 30 2.14 -3.65 -11.99
N ARG A 31 0.86 -3.95 -11.95
CA ARG A 31 -0.21 -2.96 -11.86
C ARG A 31 -0.95 -3.13 -10.56
N LEU A 32 -1.10 -2.04 -9.84
CA LEU A 32 -1.82 -2.01 -8.57
C LEU A 32 -2.99 -1.05 -8.66
N SER A 33 -4.10 -1.43 -8.04
CA SER A 33 -5.21 -0.53 -7.77
C SER A 33 -5.16 -0.15 -6.30
N LEU A 34 -4.83 1.10 -6.02
CA LEU A 34 -4.60 1.58 -4.66
C LEU A 34 -5.74 2.52 -4.24
N ALA A 35 -6.34 2.21 -3.11
CA ALA A 35 -7.42 3.01 -2.53
C ALA A 35 -6.88 3.93 -1.44
N THR A 36 -7.21 5.21 -1.55
CA THR A 36 -7.06 6.17 -0.47
C THR A 36 -8.43 6.67 -0.05
N SER A 37 -8.72 6.64 1.23
CA SER A 37 -10.05 6.98 1.73
C SER A 37 -9.98 8.11 2.73
N GLN A 38 -10.98 8.99 2.64
CA GLN A 38 -11.21 10.06 3.60
C GLN A 38 -12.54 9.82 4.30
N ASN A 39 -12.53 9.99 5.60
CA ASN A 39 -13.72 9.89 6.42
C ASN A 39 -13.96 11.22 7.10
N TRP A 40 -15.18 11.71 7.04
CA TRP A 40 -15.56 12.92 7.74
C TRP A 40 -17.00 12.83 8.22
N LYS A 41 -17.34 13.69 9.15
CA LYS A 41 -18.69 13.84 9.63
C LYS A 41 -19.32 15.07 9.01
N ASP A 42 -20.49 14.91 8.40
CA ASP A 42 -21.25 16.02 7.86
C ASP A 42 -21.79 16.87 9.00
N LYS A 43 -21.43 18.15 9.00
CA LYS A 43 -21.86 19.09 10.05
C LYS A 43 -23.36 19.36 10.04
N ASN A 44 -24.00 19.23 8.88
CA ASN A 44 -25.42 19.52 8.71
C ASN A 44 -26.31 18.35 9.10
N THR A 45 -25.93 17.13 8.73
CA THR A 45 -26.73 15.92 8.96
C THR A 45 -26.23 15.06 10.11
N GLY A 46 -24.98 15.25 10.56
CA GLY A 46 -24.33 14.41 11.54
C GLY A 46 -23.93 13.03 11.04
N GLU A 47 -24.13 12.75 9.77
CA GLU A 47 -23.77 11.48 9.16
C GLU A 47 -22.28 11.35 8.92
N LYS A 48 -21.75 10.15 9.10
CA LYS A 48 -20.38 9.82 8.68
C LYS A 48 -20.36 9.58 7.18
N LYS A 49 -19.50 10.31 6.50
CA LYS A 49 -19.29 10.16 5.06
C LYS A 49 -17.90 9.66 4.77
N GLN A 50 -17.78 8.91 3.70
CA GLN A 50 -16.52 8.35 3.23
C GLN A 50 -16.39 8.62 1.73
N LYS A 51 -15.19 9.03 1.32
CA LYS A 51 -14.83 9.15 -0.08
C LYS A 51 -13.57 8.36 -0.33
N THR A 52 -13.59 7.52 -1.35
CA THR A 52 -12.45 6.72 -1.77
C THR A 52 -11.98 7.14 -3.14
N GLU A 53 -10.69 7.43 -3.26
CA GLU A 53 -10.05 7.65 -4.54
C GLU A 53 -9.26 6.40 -4.93
N TRP A 54 -9.39 6.01 -6.18
CA TRP A 54 -8.69 4.86 -6.75
C TRP A 54 -7.54 5.32 -7.61
N HIS A 55 -6.33 4.90 -7.24
CA HIS A 55 -5.12 5.27 -7.95
C HIS A 55 -4.58 4.07 -8.72
N ARG A 56 -4.21 4.30 -9.95
CA ARG A 56 -3.52 3.31 -10.76
C ARG A 56 -2.03 3.47 -10.57
N VAL A 57 -1.37 2.41 -10.13
CA VAL A 57 0.07 2.39 -9.89
C VAL A 57 0.69 1.36 -10.82
N VAL A 58 1.74 1.77 -11.51
CA VAL A 58 2.47 0.90 -12.44
C VAL A 58 3.93 0.83 -11.99
N ILE A 59 4.44 -0.37 -11.82
CA ILE A 59 5.78 -0.62 -11.33
C ILE A 59 6.60 -1.28 -12.43
N PHE A 60 7.64 -0.59 -12.88
CA PHE A 60 8.56 -1.08 -13.91
C PHE A 60 9.85 -1.67 -13.35
N ASN A 61 10.15 -1.44 -12.08
CA ASN A 61 11.33 -1.98 -11.41
C ASN A 61 11.13 -3.48 -11.15
N GLU A 62 11.97 -4.31 -11.74
CA GLU A 62 11.87 -5.78 -11.63
C GLU A 62 12.01 -6.28 -10.20
N GLY A 63 12.89 -5.68 -9.41
CA GLY A 63 13.06 -6.04 -8.00
C GLY A 63 11.79 -5.79 -7.21
N LEU A 64 11.14 -4.64 -7.43
CA LEU A 64 9.88 -4.31 -6.78
C LEU A 64 8.72 -5.17 -7.30
N VAL A 65 8.72 -5.51 -8.57
CA VAL A 65 7.71 -6.42 -9.14
C VAL A 65 7.77 -7.77 -8.44
N ASN A 66 8.95 -8.30 -8.19
CA ASN A 66 9.11 -9.56 -7.47
C ASN A 66 8.59 -9.47 -6.03
N VAL A 67 8.88 -8.39 -5.33
CA VAL A 67 8.37 -8.14 -3.97
C VAL A 67 6.85 -8.07 -3.98
N VAL A 68 6.29 -7.33 -4.91
CA VAL A 68 4.83 -7.18 -5.07
C VAL A 68 4.18 -8.53 -5.32
N GLN A 69 4.75 -9.31 -6.21
CA GLN A 69 4.20 -10.62 -6.56
C GLN A 69 4.22 -11.60 -5.40
N GLN A 70 5.26 -11.55 -4.56
CA GLN A 70 5.43 -12.48 -3.45
C GLN A 70 4.63 -12.08 -2.20
N TYR A 71 4.52 -10.81 -1.90
CA TYR A 71 4.06 -10.35 -0.60
C TYR A 71 2.75 -9.56 -0.61
N LEU A 72 2.41 -8.90 -1.71
CA LEU A 72 1.23 -8.04 -1.76
C LEU A 72 0.02 -8.80 -2.27
N LYS A 73 -1.10 -8.52 -1.63
CA LYS A 73 -2.42 -9.08 -1.99
C LYS A 73 -3.48 -8.03 -1.73
N LYS A 74 -4.71 -8.31 -2.15
CA LYS A 74 -5.87 -7.47 -1.85
C LYS A 74 -5.92 -7.14 -0.35
N GLY A 75 -6.07 -5.89 -0.02
CA GLY A 75 -6.13 -5.40 1.35
C GLY A 75 -4.79 -5.00 1.96
N SER A 76 -3.67 -5.32 1.33
CA SER A 76 -2.35 -4.92 1.81
C SER A 76 -2.20 -3.40 1.83
N GLN A 77 -1.61 -2.88 2.89
CA GLN A 77 -1.31 -1.46 3.02
C GLN A 77 0.12 -1.18 2.56
N VAL A 78 0.28 -0.17 1.74
CA VAL A 78 1.57 0.20 1.17
C VAL A 78 1.78 1.70 1.18
N TYR A 79 3.04 2.11 1.27
CA TYR A 79 3.52 3.45 1.01
C TYR A 79 4.24 3.46 -0.33
N ILE A 80 3.89 4.41 -1.17
CA ILE A 80 4.42 4.52 -2.54
C ILE A 80 4.96 5.91 -2.76
N GLU A 81 6.15 5.99 -3.34
CA GLU A 81 6.69 7.19 -3.96
C GLU A 81 6.88 6.93 -5.44
N GLY A 82 6.31 7.79 -6.26
CA GLY A 82 6.40 7.66 -7.70
C GLY A 82 6.23 8.98 -8.41
N GLN A 83 6.03 8.92 -9.70
CA GLN A 83 5.80 10.06 -10.56
C GLN A 83 4.44 9.96 -11.23
N LEU A 84 3.80 11.09 -11.42
CA LEU A 84 2.56 11.15 -12.16
C LEU A 84 2.85 11.11 -13.65
N SER A 85 2.23 10.18 -14.36
CA SER A 85 2.41 10.02 -15.79
C SER A 85 1.07 9.86 -16.48
N THR A 86 0.87 10.55 -17.58
CA THR A 86 -0.33 10.42 -18.40
C THR A 86 0.04 9.72 -19.70
N ARG A 87 -0.67 8.64 -19.97
CA ARG A 87 -0.48 7.84 -21.16
C ARG A 87 -1.68 8.01 -22.09
N LYS A 88 -1.41 8.20 -23.37
CA LYS A 88 -2.42 8.25 -24.41
C LYS A 88 -2.57 6.87 -25.06
N TRP A 89 -3.79 6.44 -25.25
CA TRP A 89 -4.08 5.20 -25.95
C TRP A 89 -5.32 5.37 -26.82
N LYS A 90 -5.39 4.58 -27.86
CA LYS A 90 -6.51 4.62 -28.80
C LYS A 90 -7.51 3.51 -28.45
N ASP A 91 -8.74 3.91 -28.25
CA ASP A 91 -9.84 2.98 -28.04
C ASP A 91 -10.25 2.37 -29.39
N GLU A 92 -10.11 1.05 -29.50
CA GLU A 92 -10.45 0.34 -30.74
C GLU A 92 -11.95 0.35 -31.06
N GLN A 93 -12.79 0.48 -30.04
CA GLN A 93 -14.26 0.49 -30.21
C GLN A 93 -14.79 1.83 -30.72
N SER A 94 -14.28 2.93 -30.20
CA SER A 94 -14.74 4.27 -30.55
C SER A 94 -13.84 5.01 -31.54
N GLY A 95 -12.59 4.55 -31.73
CA GLY A 95 -11.58 5.21 -32.53
C GLY A 95 -11.06 6.50 -31.93
N LEU A 96 -11.49 6.85 -30.70
CA LEU A 96 -11.09 8.06 -30.00
C LEU A 96 -9.83 7.85 -29.17
N ASP A 97 -9.05 8.92 -29.06
CA ASP A 97 -7.89 8.92 -28.16
C ASP A 97 -8.38 9.05 -26.71
N LYS A 98 -7.89 8.16 -25.86
CA LYS A 98 -8.13 8.20 -24.42
C LYS A 98 -6.84 8.38 -23.66
N TYR A 99 -6.95 8.99 -22.49
CA TYR A 99 -5.83 9.27 -21.61
C TYR A 99 -5.99 8.52 -20.30
N SER A 100 -4.91 7.96 -19.81
CA SER A 100 -4.87 7.32 -18.50
C SER A 100 -3.76 7.96 -17.68
N THR A 101 -4.11 8.45 -16.50
CA THR A 101 -3.15 9.02 -15.56
C THR A 101 -2.80 7.98 -14.52
N GLU A 102 -1.52 7.72 -14.37
CA GLU A 102 -0.99 6.65 -13.53
C GLU A 102 0.15 7.18 -12.66
N VAL A 103 0.34 6.56 -11.51
CA VAL A 103 1.54 6.76 -10.70
C VAL A 103 2.56 5.71 -11.12
N VAL A 104 3.70 6.16 -11.61
CA VAL A 104 4.74 5.27 -12.15
C VAL A 104 5.88 5.16 -11.14
N ILE A 105 6.23 3.94 -10.80
CA ILE A 105 7.37 3.61 -9.96
C ILE A 105 8.49 3.11 -10.87
N GLN A 106 9.47 3.96 -11.10
CA GLN A 106 10.58 3.70 -11.99
C GLN A 106 11.80 4.50 -11.57
N GLY A 107 12.97 3.87 -11.58
CA GLY A 107 14.23 4.54 -11.30
C GLY A 107 14.49 4.81 -9.82
N TYR A 108 15.44 5.69 -9.57
CA TYR A 108 15.99 5.92 -8.23
C TYR A 108 15.09 6.76 -7.32
N ASN A 109 14.23 7.58 -7.89
CA ASN A 109 13.37 8.51 -7.13
C ASN A 109 12.03 7.91 -6.77
N SER A 110 11.92 6.61 -6.81
CA SER A 110 10.69 5.91 -6.51
C SER A 110 10.94 4.80 -5.49
N SER A 111 9.92 4.53 -4.69
CA SER A 111 10.01 3.47 -3.68
C SER A 111 8.64 2.89 -3.37
N LEU A 112 8.67 1.70 -2.81
CA LEU A 112 7.49 1.02 -2.29
C LEU A 112 7.86 0.38 -0.97
N THR A 113 7.09 0.69 0.07
CA THR A 113 7.27 0.11 1.40
C THR A 113 5.97 -0.52 1.85
N MET A 114 6.05 -1.78 2.23
CA MET A 114 4.92 -2.47 2.81
C MET A 114 4.68 -1.96 4.22
N LEU A 115 3.46 -1.52 4.48
CA LEU A 115 2.99 -1.09 5.78
C LEU A 115 2.00 -2.13 6.31
N GLY A 116 1.83 -2.12 7.59
CA GLY A 116 0.92 -3.06 8.21
C GLY A 116 1.65 -4.18 8.91
N GLY A 117 1.08 -4.58 10.02
CA GLY A 117 1.65 -5.56 10.91
C GLY A 117 1.73 -6.94 10.28
N ARG A 118 2.48 -7.78 10.93
CA ARG A 118 2.50 -9.22 10.69
C ARG A 118 1.07 -9.72 10.60
N SER A 119 0.78 -10.52 9.60
CA SER A 119 -0.47 -11.24 9.58
C SER A 119 -0.60 -12.01 10.89
N GLU A 120 -1.73 -11.88 11.53
CA GLU A 120 -2.04 -12.53 12.80
C GLU A 120 -1.94 -14.06 12.74
N ASN A 121 -1.57 -14.61 11.60
CA ASN A 121 -1.47 -16.05 11.37
C ASN A 121 -0.15 -16.68 11.82
N GLU A 122 0.80 -15.92 12.30
CA GLU A 122 2.04 -16.51 12.83
C GLU A 122 1.97 -16.86 14.33
N ASN A 123 0.86 -16.58 14.99
CA ASN A 123 0.73 -16.80 16.43
C ASN A 123 0.05 -18.12 16.83
N ILE A 124 -0.17 -19.05 15.91
CA ILE A 124 -0.84 -20.30 16.26
C ILE A 124 0.13 -21.45 16.58
N ASN A 125 1.43 -21.24 16.42
CA ASN A 125 2.38 -22.36 16.62
C ASN A 125 3.39 -22.19 17.75
N GLN A 126 3.10 -21.34 18.74
CA GLN A 126 3.93 -21.32 19.95
C GLN A 126 3.14 -21.46 21.24
N SER A 127 2.22 -22.38 21.27
CA SER A 127 1.65 -22.80 22.54
C SER A 127 1.71 -24.32 22.67
N SER A 128 2.88 -24.84 22.73
CA SER A 128 3.09 -26.14 23.35
C SER A 128 4.57 -26.31 23.69
N SER A 129 4.98 -25.73 24.78
CA SER A 129 5.95 -26.42 25.66
C SER A 129 6.21 -25.60 26.91
N SER A 130 5.99 -26.31 27.95
CA SER A 130 6.52 -26.16 29.29
C SER A 130 5.74 -25.28 30.25
N LEU A 131 4.84 -25.98 30.86
CA LEU A 131 4.60 -25.86 32.27
C LEU A 131 5.91 -26.00 33.04
N THR A 132 6.36 -24.93 33.63
CA THR A 132 7.05 -25.02 34.90
C THR A 132 6.55 -23.92 35.78
N LYS A 133 5.81 -24.36 36.77
CA LYS A 133 5.58 -23.60 37.97
C LYS A 133 6.90 -23.07 38.48
N ASP A 134 6.95 -21.80 38.71
CA ASP A 134 7.59 -21.36 39.93
C ASP A 134 6.89 -20.08 40.41
N GLU A 135 6.31 -20.26 41.57
CA GLU A 135 5.81 -19.17 42.38
C GLU A 135 6.99 -18.32 42.82
N THR A 136 6.93 -17.07 42.56
CA THR A 136 7.41 -16.07 43.52
C THR A 136 6.73 -14.76 43.28
N GLN A 137 5.79 -14.51 44.10
CA GLN A 137 5.51 -13.30 44.87
C GLN A 137 5.94 -11.97 44.30
N SER A 138 4.89 -11.22 44.06
CA SER A 138 4.75 -9.83 44.46
C SER A 138 5.95 -8.92 44.21
N ALA A 139 5.83 -8.17 43.21
CA ALA A 139 6.23 -6.79 43.29
C ALA A 139 5.05 -5.98 42.78
N SER A 140 4.34 -5.43 43.68
CA SER A 140 3.54 -4.26 43.41
C SER A 140 4.51 -3.20 42.94
N ASN A 141 4.63 -3.07 41.69
CA ASN A 141 5.18 -1.87 41.10
C ASN A 141 4.01 -1.08 40.57
N ASP A 142 3.59 -0.16 41.39
CA ASP A 142 3.02 1.07 40.93
C ASP A 142 3.98 1.64 39.88
N LEU A 143 3.79 1.23 38.69
CA LEU A 143 4.30 1.97 37.55
C LEU A 143 3.20 2.94 37.18
N ASP A 144 3.24 4.07 37.82
CA ASP A 144 2.66 5.28 37.30
C ASP A 144 3.36 5.57 35.99
N ASP A 145 2.95 4.90 34.95
CA ASP A 145 3.29 5.29 33.61
C ASP A 145 2.29 6.36 33.16
N GLU A 146 2.37 7.48 33.80
CA GLU A 146 1.91 8.70 33.18
C GLU A 146 2.87 9.01 32.04
N ILE A 147 2.43 8.74 30.85
CA ILE A 147 3.08 9.27 29.67
C ILE A 147 2.62 10.71 29.53
N PRO A 148 3.49 11.69 29.78
CA PRO A 148 3.11 13.09 29.59
C PRO A 148 3.09 13.38 28.09
N PHE A 149 1.94 13.72 27.63
CA PHE A 149 1.79 14.40 26.35
C PHE A 149 1.74 15.88 26.57
#